data_aa1092195cb020743316c0ff8a317c9d
#
_entry.id   aa1092195cb020743316c0ff8a317c9d
#
_cell.length_a   1.000
_cell.length_b   1.000
_cell.length_c   1.000
_cell.angle_alpha   90.00
_cell.angle_beta   90.00
_cell.angle_gamma   90.00
#
_symmetry.space_group_name_H-M   'P 1'
#
loop_
_entity.id
_entity.type
_entity.pdbx_description
1 polymer ?
#
loop_
_entity_poly.entity_id
_entity_poly.type
_entity_poly.pdbx_seq_one_letter_code
_entity_poly.pdbx_strand_id
1 'polypeptide(L)'
;MAKILVIDDDPSIQIMLKKMLEKAGHMVDIACNGSEGLDKIECCPPDLLVTDIVMPEKEGLELIFYLRRKNPGLKIIAISGGGRFNYDGYLTSAKHLGADLTFQKPLAHKEFVQAVSDLINTRL
;
A
#
# COMPACT_ATOMS: atom_id res chain seq x y z
N MET A 1 16.21 1.31 7.44
CA MET A 1 15.13 0.35 7.73
C MET A 1 13.84 1.09 8.02
N ALA A 2 12.79 0.73 7.34
CA ALA A 2 11.50 1.38 7.50
C ALA A 2 10.46 0.40 8.03
N LYS A 3 9.43 0.94 8.67
CA LYS A 3 8.24 0.18 9.08
C LYS A 3 7.20 0.29 7.98
N ILE A 4 6.81 -0.84 7.43
CA ILE A 4 5.85 -0.89 6.32
C ILE A 4 4.64 -1.70 6.75
N LEU A 5 3.45 -1.15 6.52
CA LEU A 5 2.20 -1.89 6.72
C LEU A 5 1.66 -2.26 5.34
N VAL A 6 1.31 -3.53 5.16
CA VAL A 6 0.69 -4.03 3.93
C VAL A 6 -0.75 -4.40 4.23
N ILE A 7 -1.68 -3.83 3.48
CA ILE A 7 -3.10 -4.16 3.57
C ILE A 7 -3.51 -4.87 2.28
N ASP A 8 -3.86 -6.14 2.36
CA ASP A 8 -4.32 -6.93 1.22
C ASP A 8 -5.08 -8.12 1.78
N ASP A 9 -6.19 -8.48 1.15
CA ASP A 9 -7.01 -9.60 1.59
C ASP A 9 -6.55 -10.94 1.04
N ASP A 10 -5.59 -10.96 0.11
CA ASP A 10 -5.07 -12.18 -0.50
C ASP A 10 -3.82 -12.66 0.26
N PRO A 11 -3.90 -13.83 0.94
CA PRO A 11 -2.75 -14.34 1.69
C PRO A 11 -1.49 -14.54 0.86
N SER A 12 -1.61 -14.92 -0.41
CA SER A 12 -0.41 -15.12 -1.24
C SER A 12 0.29 -13.80 -1.55
N ILE A 13 -0.46 -12.73 -1.74
CA ILE A 13 0.12 -11.40 -1.94
C ILE A 13 0.76 -10.91 -0.65
N GLN A 14 0.10 -11.12 0.48
CA GLN A 14 0.66 -10.76 1.79
C GLN A 14 2.02 -11.39 2.01
N ILE A 15 2.12 -12.69 1.77
CA ILE A 15 3.37 -13.44 1.95
C ILE A 15 4.44 -12.94 0.98
N MET A 16 4.07 -12.74 -0.28
CA MET A 16 5.01 -12.27 -1.29
C MET A 16 5.59 -10.90 -0.94
N LEU A 17 4.74 -9.96 -0.59
CA LEU A 17 5.16 -8.60 -0.25
C LEU A 17 6.00 -8.60 1.03
N LYS A 18 5.60 -9.37 2.02
CA LYS A 18 6.36 -9.45 3.27
C LYS A 18 7.77 -9.96 3.03
N LYS A 19 7.91 -11.06 2.29
CA LYS A 19 9.22 -11.62 1.98
C LYS A 19 10.09 -10.66 1.19
N MET A 20 9.49 -10.04 0.18
CA MET A 20 10.18 -9.11 -0.70
C MET A 20 10.73 -7.90 0.07
N LEU A 21 9.90 -7.31 0.90
CA LEU A 21 10.26 -6.10 1.62
C LEU A 21 11.17 -6.39 2.82
N GLU A 22 10.98 -7.51 3.50
CA GLU A 22 11.90 -7.92 4.57
C GLU A 22 13.28 -8.23 4.04
N LYS A 23 13.36 -8.83 2.86
CA LYS A 23 14.64 -9.08 2.20
C LYS A 23 15.36 -7.77 1.89
N ALA A 24 14.63 -6.73 1.63
CA ALA A 24 15.18 -5.39 1.38
C ALA A 24 15.56 -4.65 2.66
N GLY A 25 15.35 -5.25 3.82
CA GLY A 25 15.77 -4.68 5.10
C GLY A 25 14.69 -3.94 5.88
N HIS A 26 13.43 -4.06 5.48
CA HIS A 26 12.33 -3.37 6.16
C HIS A 26 11.62 -4.26 7.17
N MET A 27 10.96 -3.64 8.13
CA MET A 27 10.03 -4.32 9.04
C MET A 27 8.65 -4.27 8.42
N VAL A 28 7.99 -5.42 8.29
CA VAL A 28 6.71 -5.50 7.59
C VAL A 28 5.64 -6.09 8.50
N ASP A 29 4.51 -5.40 8.61
CA ASP A 29 3.31 -5.89 9.27
C ASP A 29 2.21 -6.04 8.22
N ILE A 30 1.25 -6.90 8.49
CA ILE A 30 0.19 -7.25 7.54
C ILE A 30 -1.16 -7.00 8.18
N ALA A 31 -2.09 -6.45 7.40
CA ALA A 31 -3.50 -6.35 7.74
C ALA A 31 -4.33 -6.95 6.61
N CYS A 32 -5.41 -7.61 6.96
CA CYS A 32 -6.25 -8.31 6.00
C CYS A 32 -7.31 -7.42 5.36
N ASN A 33 -7.58 -6.27 5.96
CA ASN A 33 -8.60 -5.34 5.48
C ASN A 33 -8.32 -3.94 6.02
N GLY A 34 -9.11 -2.98 5.58
CA GLY A 34 -8.92 -1.58 5.95
C GLY A 34 -9.16 -1.31 7.43
N SER A 35 -10.12 -1.98 8.03
CA SER A 35 -10.42 -1.80 9.45
C SER A 35 -9.25 -2.24 10.33
N GLU A 36 -8.71 -3.41 10.07
CA GLU A 36 -7.52 -3.90 10.76
C GLU A 36 -6.32 -2.99 10.50
N GLY A 37 -6.19 -2.52 9.27
CA GLY A 37 -5.12 -1.61 8.90
C GLY A 37 -5.20 -0.28 9.64
N LEU A 38 -6.39 0.28 9.77
CA LEU A 38 -6.60 1.51 10.52
C LEU A 38 -6.22 1.36 11.99
N ASP A 39 -6.62 0.24 12.59
CA ASP A 39 -6.27 -0.03 14.00
C ASP A 39 -4.76 -0.07 14.18
N LYS A 40 -4.06 -0.72 13.26
CA LYS A 40 -2.60 -0.79 13.33
C LYS A 40 -1.93 0.55 13.11
N ILE A 41 -2.44 1.35 12.20
CA ILE A 41 -1.91 2.69 11.94
C ILE A 41 -2.10 3.60 13.16
N GLU A 42 -3.24 3.53 13.81
CA GLU A 42 -3.51 4.33 15.00
C GLU A 42 -2.63 3.91 16.18
N CYS A 43 -2.41 2.61 16.33
CA CYS A 43 -1.55 2.09 17.39
C CYS A 43 -0.07 2.41 17.13
N CYS A 44 0.42 2.09 15.96
CA CYS A 44 1.83 2.19 15.61
C CYS A 44 1.97 2.66 14.16
N PRO A 45 1.98 3.97 13.90
CA PRO A 45 2.02 4.49 12.53
C PRO A 45 3.23 3.96 11.76
N PRO A 46 3.02 3.43 10.55
CA PRO A 46 4.13 2.98 9.71
C PRO A 46 4.78 4.18 9.00
N ASP A 47 5.97 3.95 8.47
CA ASP A 47 6.62 4.94 7.61
C ASP A 47 6.01 4.94 6.21
N LEU A 48 5.51 3.78 5.79
CA LEU A 48 4.92 3.62 4.47
C LEU A 48 3.80 2.59 4.51
N LEU A 49 2.73 2.89 3.80
CA LEU A 49 1.58 1.99 3.64
C LEU A 49 1.54 1.47 2.21
N VAL A 50 1.42 0.15 2.06
CA VAL A 50 1.13 -0.48 0.78
C VAL A 50 -0.27 -1.08 0.90
N THR A 51 -1.21 -0.61 0.10
CA THR A 51 -2.59 -1.09 0.20
C THR A 51 -3.16 -1.49 -1.16
N ASP A 52 -3.84 -2.63 -1.18
CA ASP A 52 -4.68 -3.01 -2.30
C ASP A 52 -5.89 -2.08 -2.31
N ILE A 53 -6.26 -1.58 -3.48
CA ILE A 53 -7.44 -0.72 -3.61
C ILE A 53 -8.66 -1.46 -4.12
N VAL A 54 -8.48 -2.67 -4.62
CA VAL A 54 -9.60 -3.49 -5.10
C VAL A 54 -9.98 -4.48 -4.01
N MET A 55 -10.64 -3.95 -3.00
CA MET A 55 -11.18 -4.75 -1.90
C MET A 55 -12.70 -4.60 -1.91
N PRO A 56 -13.43 -5.54 -1.29
CA PRO A 56 -14.89 -5.42 -1.21
C PRO A 56 -15.31 -4.05 -0.71
N GLU A 57 -16.41 -3.54 -1.26
CA GLU A 57 -17.05 -2.30 -0.82
C GLU A 57 -16.23 -1.02 -1.05
N LYS A 58 -15.28 -1.05 -2.01
CA LYS A 58 -14.43 0.10 -2.36
C LYS A 58 -13.61 0.62 -1.18
N GLU A 59 -13.37 -0.25 -0.23
CA GLU A 59 -12.72 0.08 1.03
C GLU A 59 -11.33 0.70 0.83
N GLY A 60 -10.58 0.24 -0.18
CA GLY A 60 -9.23 0.71 -0.40
C GLY A 60 -9.13 2.19 -0.77
N LEU A 61 -10.03 2.67 -1.64
CA LEU A 61 -10.02 4.08 -2.03
C LEU A 61 -10.45 4.99 -0.88
N GLU A 62 -11.46 4.58 -0.15
CA GLU A 62 -11.94 5.32 1.02
C GLU A 62 -10.85 5.42 2.09
N LEU A 63 -10.12 4.33 2.29
CA LEU A 63 -9.01 4.28 3.23
C LEU A 63 -7.92 5.29 2.86
N ILE A 64 -7.53 5.34 1.59
CA ILE A 64 -6.50 6.28 1.12
C ILE A 64 -6.94 7.72 1.36
N PHE A 65 -8.18 8.02 1.00
CA PHE A 65 -8.73 9.37 1.18
C PHE A 65 -8.71 9.78 2.66
N TYR A 66 -9.19 8.90 3.53
CA TYR A 66 -9.22 9.14 4.97
C TYR A 66 -7.81 9.34 5.55
N LEU A 67 -6.88 8.45 5.19
CA LEU A 67 -5.52 8.49 5.73
C LEU A 67 -4.74 9.70 5.25
N ARG A 68 -4.93 10.11 4.01
CA ARG A 68 -4.24 11.30 3.51
C ARG A 68 -4.68 12.57 4.24
N ARG A 69 -5.92 12.64 4.63
CA ARG A 69 -6.43 13.77 5.40
C ARG A 69 -5.93 13.74 6.84
N LYS A 70 -5.89 12.55 7.45
CA LYS A 70 -5.46 12.39 8.84
C LYS A 70 -3.95 12.45 9.00
N ASN A 71 -3.22 11.93 8.05
CA ASN A 71 -1.76 11.78 8.13
C ASN A 71 -1.13 12.29 6.84
N PRO A 72 -1.01 13.63 6.68
CA PRO A 72 -0.50 14.18 5.42
C PRO A 72 0.92 13.71 5.06
N GLY A 73 1.72 13.35 6.05
CA GLY A 73 3.08 12.88 5.83
C GLY A 73 3.22 11.39 5.60
N LEU A 74 2.14 10.61 5.73
CA LEU A 74 2.21 9.17 5.50
C LEU A 74 2.44 8.88 4.02
N LYS A 75 3.41 8.02 3.73
CA LYS A 75 3.68 7.62 2.36
C LYS A 75 2.81 6.44 2.00
N ILE A 76 2.12 6.52 0.85
CA ILE A 76 1.11 5.55 0.45
C ILE A 76 1.39 5.04 -0.95
N ILE A 77 1.48 3.72 -1.09
CA ILE A 77 1.53 3.04 -2.39
C ILE A 77 0.24 2.24 -2.55
N ALA A 78 -0.47 2.48 -3.64
CA ALA A 78 -1.68 1.75 -3.97
C ALA A 78 -1.39 0.66 -4.99
N ILE A 79 -1.95 -0.52 -4.80
CA ILE A 79 -1.79 -1.66 -5.70
C ILE A 79 -3.17 -2.08 -6.19
N SER A 80 -3.29 -2.35 -7.49
CA SER A 80 -4.50 -2.86 -8.09
C SER A 80 -4.24 -4.20 -8.75
N GLY A 81 -5.15 -5.14 -8.60
CA GLY A 81 -5.06 -6.42 -9.28
C GLY A 81 -5.32 -6.28 -10.76
N GLY A 82 -4.57 -7.02 -11.57
CA GLY A 82 -4.89 -7.22 -12.97
C GLY A 82 -6.05 -8.21 -13.06
N GLY A 83 -6.82 -8.19 -14.13
CA GLY A 83 -7.88 -9.15 -14.30
C GLY A 83 -8.95 -8.71 -15.26
N ARG A 84 -10.16 -9.25 -15.06
CA ARG A 84 -11.29 -9.08 -15.97
C ARG A 84 -11.79 -7.66 -16.09
N PHE A 85 -11.45 -6.81 -15.13
CA PHE A 85 -11.96 -5.46 -15.06
C PHE A 85 -10.85 -4.47 -15.37
N ASN A 86 -11.23 -3.35 -15.95
CA ASN A 86 -10.29 -2.26 -16.18
C ASN A 86 -10.06 -1.52 -14.87
N TYR A 87 -8.91 -1.79 -14.24
CA TYR A 87 -8.55 -1.17 -12.98
C TYR A 87 -7.78 0.14 -13.14
N ASP A 88 -7.52 0.57 -14.36
CA ASP A 88 -6.81 1.83 -14.60
C ASP A 88 -7.51 3.01 -13.93
N GLY A 89 -8.85 3.00 -13.97
CA GLY A 89 -9.63 4.02 -13.28
C GLY A 89 -9.42 4.04 -11.78
N TYR A 90 -9.28 2.87 -11.16
CA TYR A 90 -9.01 2.79 -9.72
C TYR A 90 -7.64 3.34 -9.36
N LEU A 91 -6.62 3.04 -10.17
CA LEU A 91 -5.28 3.58 -9.92
C LEU A 91 -5.23 5.09 -10.07
N THR A 92 -5.90 5.61 -11.10
CA THR A 92 -6.02 7.05 -11.29
C THR A 92 -6.73 7.70 -10.11
N SER A 93 -7.83 7.10 -9.66
CA SER A 93 -8.58 7.60 -8.50
C SER A 93 -7.73 7.55 -7.24
N ALA A 94 -6.97 6.48 -7.03
CA ALA A 94 -6.11 6.36 -5.87
C ALA A 94 -5.08 7.48 -5.83
N LYS A 95 -4.51 7.82 -6.96
CA LYS A 95 -3.52 8.90 -7.03
C LYS A 95 -4.16 10.25 -6.73
N HIS A 96 -5.35 10.51 -7.27
CA HIS A 96 -6.10 11.73 -6.96
C HIS A 96 -6.47 11.83 -5.49
N LEU A 97 -6.76 10.72 -4.85
CA LEU A 97 -7.15 10.69 -3.44
C LEU A 97 -5.97 10.79 -2.48
N GLY A 98 -4.75 10.64 -2.98
CA GLY A 98 -3.58 10.88 -2.18
C GLY A 98 -2.52 9.80 -2.14
N ALA A 99 -2.62 8.76 -2.97
CA ALA A 99 -1.52 7.79 -3.08
C ALA A 99 -0.31 8.45 -3.74
N ASP A 100 0.86 8.20 -3.18
CA ASP A 100 2.10 8.74 -3.75
C ASP A 100 2.53 8.00 -4.99
N LEU A 101 2.34 6.67 -5.00
CA LEU A 101 2.66 5.82 -6.14
C LEU A 101 1.56 4.78 -6.31
N THR A 102 1.43 4.29 -7.54
CA THR A 102 0.47 3.24 -7.88
C THR A 102 1.17 2.15 -8.69
N PHE A 103 0.78 0.90 -8.45
CA PHE A 103 1.31 -0.25 -9.17
C PHE A 103 0.18 -1.20 -9.53
N GLN A 104 0.32 -1.87 -10.65
CA GLN A 104 -0.61 -2.88 -11.10
C GLN A 104 0.02 -4.26 -10.90
N LYS A 105 -0.78 -5.22 -10.44
CA LYS A 105 -0.33 -6.61 -10.33
C LYS A 105 -0.32 -7.26 -11.72
N PRO A 106 0.61 -8.16 -12.02
CA PRO A 106 1.68 -8.64 -11.16
C PRO A 106 2.79 -7.62 -10.99
N LEU A 107 3.38 -7.56 -9.80
CA LEU A 107 4.41 -6.58 -9.48
C LEU A 107 5.76 -7.01 -10.05
N ALA A 108 6.46 -6.06 -10.68
CA ALA A 108 7.86 -6.24 -11.03
C ALA A 108 8.68 -6.03 -9.77
N HIS A 109 9.24 -7.10 -9.20
CA HIS A 109 9.85 -7.07 -7.87
C HIS A 109 10.93 -6.00 -7.72
N LYS A 110 11.88 -5.96 -8.65
CA LYS A 110 12.97 -4.99 -8.57
C LYS A 110 12.48 -3.55 -8.61
N GLU A 111 11.54 -3.28 -9.51
CA GLU A 111 10.99 -1.94 -9.66
C GLU A 111 10.20 -1.53 -8.44
N PHE A 112 9.43 -2.46 -7.88
CA PHE A 112 8.64 -2.19 -6.69
C PHE A 112 9.54 -1.91 -5.47
N VAL A 113 10.52 -2.76 -5.23
CA VAL A 113 11.46 -2.59 -4.11
C VAL A 113 12.23 -1.28 -4.25
N GLN A 114 12.67 -0.94 -5.47
CA GLN A 114 13.37 0.31 -5.71
C GLN A 114 12.46 1.51 -5.46
N ALA A 115 11.22 1.44 -5.90
CA ALA A 115 10.25 2.52 -5.68
C ALA A 115 9.96 2.72 -4.19
N VAL A 116 9.85 1.64 -3.43
CA VAL A 116 9.66 1.71 -1.99
C VAL A 116 10.86 2.43 -1.34
N SER A 117 12.06 2.03 -1.71
CA SER A 117 13.29 2.63 -1.17
C SER A 117 13.36 4.12 -1.51
N ASP A 118 13.08 4.47 -2.75
CA ASP A 118 13.12 5.87 -3.20
C ASP A 118 12.09 6.72 -2.45
N LEU A 119 10.89 6.19 -2.28
CA LEU A 119 9.82 6.91 -1.60
C LEU A 119 10.14 7.13 -0.11
N ILE A 120 10.66 6.10 0.55
CA ILE A 120 11.06 6.20 1.95
C ILE A 120 12.15 7.25 2.14
N ASN A 121 13.07 7.35 1.19
CA ASN A 121 14.20 8.28 1.27
C ASN A 121 13.83 9.70 0.81
N THR A 122 12.63 9.88 0.26
CA THR A 122 12.17 11.20 -0.17
C THR A 122 11.86 12.05 1.06
N ARG A 123 12.47 13.24 1.11
CA ARG A 123 12.20 14.24 2.15
C ARG A 123 11.27 15.29 1.58
N LEU A 124 10.25 15.58 2.32
CA LEU A 124 9.32 16.67 1.98
C LEU A 124 9.80 17.95 2.59
#